data_53b13e84092c91ec79c94349376ef40f
#
_entry.id   53b13e84092c91ec79c94349376ef40f
#
_cell.length_a   1.000
_cell.length_b   1.000
_cell.length_c   1.000
_cell.angle_alpha   90.00
_cell.angle_beta   90.00
_cell.angle_gamma   90.00
#
_symmetry.space_group_name_H-M   'P 1'
#
loop_
_entity.id
_entity.type
_entity.pdbx_description
1 polymer ?
#
loop_
_entity_poly.entity_id
_entity_poly.type
_entity_poly.pdbx_seq_one_letter_code
_entity_poly.pdbx_strand_id
1 'polypeptide(L)'
;MRIKESDLPHALRIIEDNKWFEEPKEEEAKVNAVKKVLIPIDFSDYSAKACELGINYAHAVGAEVVIMHAYFSPYFPSAIPMGDTLAYQVNEEESVQHILQRVRIDMENICTHINRKMSSGELPKVKYDYVLREGLPEEEIIAYSKEYHPTLIVMGTRGKSQKDMDLIGSVTGELIEVNRVPV
;
A
#
# COMPACT_ATOMS: atom_id res chain seq x y z
N MET A 1 2.05 1.35 -43.54
CA MET A 1 2.39 -0.06 -43.77
C MET A 1 1.42 -0.59 -44.84
N ARG A 2 1.86 -1.06 -46.02
CA ARG A 2 0.98 -1.59 -47.06
C ARG A 2 1.12 -3.10 -47.03
N ILE A 3 0.03 -3.80 -46.81
CA ILE A 3 -0.03 -5.27 -46.90
C ILE A 3 -0.03 -5.63 -48.38
N LYS A 4 0.81 -6.59 -48.77
CA LYS A 4 0.81 -7.09 -50.14
C LYS A 4 -0.45 -7.93 -50.40
N GLU A 5 -1.00 -7.85 -51.60
CA GLU A 5 -2.24 -8.56 -51.96
C GLU A 5 -2.13 -10.09 -51.77
N SER A 6 -0.92 -10.62 -51.87
CA SER A 6 -0.60 -12.03 -51.58
C SER A 6 -0.77 -12.44 -50.10
N ASP A 7 -0.73 -11.48 -49.17
CA ASP A 7 -0.77 -11.75 -47.75
C ASP A 7 -2.19 -11.60 -47.17
N LEU A 8 -3.13 -11.14 -48.01
CA LEU A 8 -4.52 -10.90 -47.59
C LEU A 8 -5.23 -12.16 -47.05
N PRO A 9 -5.09 -13.35 -47.69
CA PRO A 9 -5.71 -14.60 -47.19
C PRO A 9 -5.13 -15.02 -45.83
N HIS A 10 -3.85 -14.73 -45.57
CA HIS A 10 -3.20 -15.05 -44.32
C HIS A 10 -3.63 -14.07 -43.19
N ALA A 11 -3.76 -12.78 -43.52
CA ALA A 11 -4.24 -11.76 -42.60
C ALA A 11 -5.72 -11.98 -42.23
N LEU A 12 -6.56 -12.41 -43.19
CA LEU A 12 -7.96 -12.74 -42.95
C LEU A 12 -8.10 -13.97 -42.02
N ARG A 13 -7.28 -15.00 -42.20
CA ARG A 13 -7.27 -16.18 -41.32
C ARG A 13 -6.91 -15.81 -39.87
N ILE A 14 -5.96 -14.89 -39.68
CA ILE A 14 -5.56 -14.43 -38.33
C ILE A 14 -6.71 -13.68 -37.67
N ILE A 15 -7.51 -12.92 -38.45
CA ILE A 15 -8.68 -12.17 -37.95
C ILE A 15 -9.86 -13.13 -37.69
N GLU A 16 -10.07 -14.12 -38.55
CA GLU A 16 -11.14 -15.12 -38.40
C GLU A 16 -10.90 -16.10 -37.25
N ASP A 17 -9.64 -16.42 -36.91
CA ASP A 17 -9.29 -17.27 -35.77
C ASP A 17 -9.59 -16.63 -34.39
N ASN A 18 -10.04 -15.38 -34.38
CA ASN A 18 -10.59 -14.66 -33.23
C ASN A 18 -9.77 -14.72 -31.92
N LYS A 19 -8.55 -15.25 -31.98
CA LYS A 19 -7.67 -15.39 -30.79
C LYS A 19 -7.18 -14.10 -30.20
N TRP A 20 -7.40 -12.99 -30.90
CA TRP A 20 -7.07 -11.64 -30.42
C TRP A 20 -8.11 -11.09 -29.43
N PHE A 21 -9.30 -11.69 -29.39
CA PHE A 21 -10.42 -11.32 -28.51
C PHE A 21 -10.82 -12.45 -27.55
N GLU A 22 -10.05 -13.55 -27.49
CA GLU A 22 -10.17 -14.46 -26.35
C GLU A 22 -9.62 -13.73 -25.14
N GLU A 23 -10.52 -13.17 -24.34
CA GLU A 23 -10.21 -12.71 -23.01
C GLU A 23 -9.54 -13.88 -22.26
N PRO A 24 -8.40 -13.62 -21.57
CA PRO A 24 -7.72 -14.71 -20.89
C PRO A 24 -8.70 -15.34 -19.90
N LYS A 25 -8.89 -16.66 -19.99
CA LYS A 25 -9.73 -17.47 -19.08
C LYS A 25 -9.34 -17.39 -17.61
N GLU A 26 -8.38 -16.55 -17.27
CA GLU A 26 -7.97 -16.23 -15.90
C GLU A 26 -8.98 -15.34 -15.16
N GLU A 27 -9.94 -14.69 -15.84
CA GLU A 27 -10.89 -13.80 -15.17
C GLU A 27 -12.00 -14.54 -14.43
N GLU A 28 -12.42 -15.72 -14.89
CA GLU A 28 -13.48 -16.48 -14.19
C GLU A 28 -13.05 -17.05 -12.84
N ALA A 29 -11.76 -17.34 -12.65
CA ALA A 29 -11.21 -17.76 -11.36
C ALA A 29 -11.08 -16.60 -10.34
N LYS A 30 -11.03 -15.35 -10.82
CA LYS A 30 -10.91 -14.14 -9.97
C LYS A 30 -12.24 -13.63 -9.44
N VAL A 31 -13.37 -14.03 -10.00
CA VAL A 31 -14.71 -13.52 -9.63
C VAL A 31 -15.11 -13.90 -8.20
N ASN A 32 -14.52 -14.96 -7.64
CA ASN A 32 -14.80 -15.42 -6.26
C ASN A 32 -13.66 -15.14 -5.27
N ALA A 33 -12.59 -14.47 -5.68
CA ALA A 33 -11.55 -14.06 -4.74
C ALA A 33 -12.06 -12.92 -3.85
N VAL A 34 -11.87 -13.03 -2.54
CA VAL A 34 -12.19 -11.94 -1.61
C VAL A 34 -11.41 -10.72 -2.04
N LYS A 35 -12.13 -9.66 -2.38
CA LYS A 35 -11.50 -8.38 -2.73
C LYS A 35 -10.79 -7.83 -1.50
N LYS A 36 -9.61 -7.28 -1.69
CA LYS A 36 -8.76 -6.78 -0.61
C LYS A 36 -8.30 -5.36 -0.93
N VAL A 37 -8.39 -4.48 0.03
CA VAL A 37 -7.90 -3.10 -0.08
C VAL A 37 -6.77 -2.90 0.93
N LEU A 38 -5.62 -2.47 0.45
CA LEU A 38 -4.48 -2.07 1.28
C LEU A 38 -4.50 -0.56 1.46
N ILE A 39 -4.37 -0.10 2.70
CA ILE A 39 -4.38 1.34 3.02
C ILE A 39 -3.11 1.67 3.80
N PRO A 40 -2.03 2.07 3.11
CA PRO A 40 -0.85 2.60 3.77
C PRO A 40 -1.13 3.95 4.42
N ILE A 41 -0.68 4.10 5.68
CA ILE A 41 -0.83 5.34 6.44
C ILE A 41 0.49 5.79 7.07
N ASP A 42 0.64 7.10 7.24
CA ASP A 42 1.76 7.75 7.94
C ASP A 42 1.31 8.57 9.16
N PHE A 43 0.09 8.37 9.61
CA PHE A 43 -0.56 9.12 10.69
C PHE A 43 -0.70 10.63 10.42
N SER A 44 -0.69 11.06 9.16
CA SER A 44 -1.04 12.42 8.74
C SER A 44 -2.56 12.54 8.53
N ASP A 45 -3.06 13.78 8.48
CA ASP A 45 -4.46 14.06 8.15
C ASP A 45 -4.82 13.58 6.73
N TYR A 46 -3.85 13.58 5.80
CA TYR A 46 -4.03 13.07 4.45
C TYR A 46 -4.24 11.57 4.45
N SER A 47 -3.42 10.83 5.21
CA SER A 47 -3.57 9.38 5.33
C SER A 47 -4.83 8.99 6.09
N ALA A 48 -5.27 9.79 7.07
CA ALA A 48 -6.54 9.58 7.75
C ALA A 48 -7.74 9.71 6.80
N LYS A 49 -7.74 10.72 5.92
CA LYS A 49 -8.76 10.89 4.87
C LYS A 49 -8.72 9.76 3.84
N ALA A 50 -7.53 9.34 3.41
CA ALA A 50 -7.37 8.20 2.52
C ALA A 50 -7.93 6.92 3.15
N CYS A 51 -7.73 6.72 4.45
CA CYS A 51 -8.29 5.60 5.19
C CYS A 51 -9.83 5.61 5.17
N GLU A 52 -10.46 6.74 5.42
CA GLU A 52 -11.93 6.88 5.34
C GLU A 52 -12.46 6.59 3.92
N LEU A 53 -11.78 7.08 2.90
CA LEU A 53 -12.13 6.81 1.50
C LEU A 53 -11.97 5.33 1.15
N GLY A 54 -10.86 4.71 1.57
CA GLY A 54 -10.60 3.29 1.34
C GLY A 54 -11.63 2.38 2.03
N ILE A 55 -12.06 2.73 3.24
CA ILE A 55 -13.13 2.03 3.97
C ILE A 55 -14.47 2.13 3.23
N ASN A 56 -14.84 3.33 2.77
CA ASN A 56 -16.07 3.52 1.99
C ASN A 56 -16.05 2.72 0.68
N TYR A 57 -14.91 2.75 -0.02
CA TYR A 57 -14.73 1.95 -1.24
C TYR A 57 -14.83 0.45 -0.95
N ALA A 58 -14.12 -0.03 0.07
CA ALA A 58 -14.14 -1.44 0.46
C ALA A 58 -15.55 -1.92 0.78
N HIS A 59 -16.34 -1.12 1.49
CA HIS A 59 -17.75 -1.42 1.75
C HIS A 59 -18.56 -1.55 0.46
N ALA A 60 -18.41 -0.59 -0.47
CA ALA A 60 -19.15 -0.56 -1.72
C ALA A 60 -18.89 -1.79 -2.61
N VAL A 61 -17.67 -2.36 -2.55
CA VAL A 61 -17.27 -3.51 -3.37
C VAL A 61 -17.23 -4.83 -2.60
N GLY A 62 -17.57 -4.82 -1.30
CA GLY A 62 -17.54 -6.00 -0.43
C GLY A 62 -16.11 -6.52 -0.17
N ALA A 63 -15.15 -5.62 -0.02
CA ALA A 63 -13.74 -5.95 0.22
C ALA A 63 -13.38 -5.99 1.71
N GLU A 64 -12.35 -6.77 2.05
CA GLU A 64 -11.64 -6.67 3.32
C GLU A 64 -10.56 -5.59 3.25
N VAL A 65 -10.24 -4.97 4.38
CA VAL A 65 -9.26 -3.88 4.47
C VAL A 65 -8.09 -4.29 5.34
N VAL A 66 -6.87 -3.94 4.91
CA VAL A 66 -5.71 -3.91 5.79
C VAL A 66 -5.13 -2.50 5.81
N ILE A 67 -5.01 -1.94 7.01
CA ILE A 67 -4.34 -0.67 7.26
C ILE A 67 -2.88 -1.00 7.55
N MET A 68 -1.96 -0.38 6.84
CA MET A 68 -0.54 -0.66 6.99
C MET A 68 0.23 0.59 7.39
N HIS A 69 1.14 0.45 8.33
CA HIS A 69 2.14 1.48 8.62
C HIS A 69 3.54 0.87 8.57
N ALA A 70 4.43 1.50 7.79
CA ALA A 70 5.83 1.18 7.78
C ALA A 70 6.58 2.16 8.70
N TYR A 71 7.41 1.63 9.60
CA TYR A 71 8.21 2.44 10.52
C TYR A 71 9.69 2.11 10.35
N PHE A 72 10.52 3.12 10.47
CA PHE A 72 11.95 2.96 10.40
C PHE A 72 12.55 2.99 11.80
N SER A 73 13.32 1.95 12.11
CA SER A 73 14.16 1.90 13.29
C SER A 73 15.60 2.18 12.85
N PRO A 74 16.19 3.32 13.24
CA PRO A 74 17.55 3.63 12.86
C PRO A 74 18.51 2.63 13.52
N TYR A 75 19.04 1.71 12.72
CA TYR A 75 20.12 0.84 13.15
C TYR A 75 21.43 1.65 13.11
N PHE A 76 21.94 2.04 14.26
CA PHE A 76 23.31 2.55 14.37
C PHE A 76 24.23 1.35 14.65
N PRO A 77 25.07 0.94 13.68
CA PRO A 77 26.05 -0.09 13.98
C PRO A 77 26.99 0.42 15.09
N SER A 78 26.94 -0.22 16.25
CA SER A 78 27.67 0.13 17.47
C SER A 78 29.18 -0.13 17.41
N ALA A 79 29.79 -0.13 16.22
CA ALA A 79 31.19 -0.40 16.03
C ALA A 79 31.88 0.63 15.15
N ILE A 80 31.96 1.87 15.62
CA ILE A 80 33.07 2.73 15.26
C ILE A 80 33.99 2.75 16.49
N PRO A 81 35.16 2.11 16.46
CA PRO A 81 36.16 2.29 17.50
C PRO A 81 36.74 3.68 17.34
N MET A 82 36.12 4.66 17.90
CA MET A 82 36.71 5.96 18.15
C MET A 82 37.23 5.93 19.59
N GLY A 83 38.55 6.05 19.71
CA GLY A 83 39.24 5.97 20.97
C GLY A 83 38.66 6.87 22.06
N ASP A 84 38.69 6.35 23.28
CA ASP A 84 38.56 6.96 24.61
C ASP A 84 37.68 8.21 24.84
N THR A 85 36.66 8.43 24.03
CA THR A 85 35.69 9.46 24.30
C THR A 85 34.35 8.78 24.49
N LEU A 86 33.84 8.80 25.76
CA LEU A 86 32.52 8.45 26.23
C LEU A 86 31.55 8.02 25.13
N ALA A 87 31.57 6.71 24.81
CA ALA A 87 30.52 6.10 24.04
C ALA A 87 29.20 6.32 24.81
N TYR A 88 28.36 7.21 24.35
CA TYR A 88 26.95 7.13 24.61
C TYR A 88 26.50 5.81 24.06
N GLN A 89 26.49 4.76 24.89
CA GLN A 89 25.68 3.59 24.65
C GLN A 89 24.23 4.07 24.70
N VAL A 90 23.73 4.54 23.59
CA VAL A 90 22.29 4.52 23.35
C VAL A 90 21.96 3.04 23.37
N ASN A 91 21.21 2.59 24.36
CA ASN A 91 20.67 1.25 24.41
C ASN A 91 19.78 1.11 23.19
N GLU A 92 20.33 0.54 22.10
CA GLU A 92 19.69 0.40 20.78
C GLU A 92 18.37 -0.35 20.91
N GLU A 93 18.31 -1.37 21.76
CA GLU A 93 17.10 -2.13 22.03
C GLU A 93 16.00 -1.28 22.70
N GLU A 94 16.34 -0.38 23.62
CA GLU A 94 15.37 0.52 24.24
C GLU A 94 14.80 1.52 23.22
N SER A 95 15.62 2.04 22.32
CA SER A 95 15.15 3.00 21.32
C SER A 95 14.23 2.35 20.29
N VAL A 96 14.52 1.12 19.83
CA VAL A 96 13.66 0.34 18.93
C VAL A 96 12.35 -0.02 19.60
N GLN A 97 12.39 -0.47 20.85
CA GLN A 97 11.17 -0.80 21.62
C GLN A 97 10.30 0.44 21.84
N HIS A 98 10.88 1.60 22.14
CA HIS A 98 10.14 2.85 22.29
C HIS A 98 9.49 3.30 20.99
N ILE A 99 10.17 3.18 19.84
CA ILE A 99 9.61 3.49 18.52
C ILE A 99 8.42 2.57 18.24
N LEU A 100 8.58 1.27 18.39
CA LEU A 100 7.52 0.30 18.16
C LEU A 100 6.33 0.52 19.09
N GLN A 101 6.57 0.82 20.37
CA GLN A 101 5.51 1.12 21.32
C GLN A 101 4.75 2.38 20.90
N ARG A 102 5.45 3.43 20.48
CA ARG A 102 4.82 4.66 20.00
C ARG A 102 3.96 4.41 18.76
N VAL A 103 4.49 3.68 17.78
CA VAL A 103 3.78 3.32 16.55
C VAL A 103 2.53 2.49 16.86
N ARG A 104 2.59 1.57 17.82
CA ARG A 104 1.43 0.79 18.27
C ARG A 104 0.35 1.69 18.87
N ILE A 105 0.72 2.61 19.74
CA ILE A 105 -0.22 3.57 20.33
C ILE A 105 -0.89 4.43 19.26
N ASP A 106 -0.11 4.92 18.29
CA ASP A 106 -0.65 5.75 17.22
C ASP A 106 -1.60 4.92 16.32
N MET A 107 -1.29 3.64 16.05
CA MET A 107 -2.18 2.74 15.31
C MET A 107 -3.47 2.43 16.09
N GLU A 108 -3.37 2.17 17.39
CA GLU A 108 -4.54 1.95 18.26
C GLU A 108 -5.46 3.17 18.29
N ASN A 109 -4.90 4.38 18.28
CA ASN A 109 -5.65 5.61 18.20
C ASN A 109 -6.43 5.72 16.87
N ILE A 110 -5.80 5.37 15.75
CA ILE A 110 -6.47 5.31 14.44
C ILE A 110 -7.59 4.28 14.45
N CYS A 111 -7.33 3.05 14.93
CA CYS A 111 -8.34 2.00 15.03
C CYS A 111 -9.53 2.44 15.91
N THR A 112 -9.26 3.09 17.05
CA THR A 112 -10.28 3.62 17.94
C THR A 112 -11.13 4.69 17.25
N HIS A 113 -10.50 5.57 16.48
CA HIS A 113 -11.18 6.61 15.72
C HIS A 113 -12.10 5.98 14.64
N ILE A 114 -11.59 5.01 13.88
CA ILE A 114 -12.36 4.28 12.86
C ILE A 114 -13.56 3.57 13.49
N ASN A 115 -13.33 2.81 14.57
CA ASN A 115 -14.40 2.08 15.27
C ASN A 115 -15.48 3.01 15.82
N ARG A 116 -15.10 4.17 16.33
CA ARG A 116 -16.06 5.20 16.77
C ARG A 116 -16.91 5.68 15.60
N LYS A 117 -16.29 6.01 14.45
CA LYS A 117 -17.02 6.44 13.23
C LYS A 117 -17.92 5.36 12.66
N MET A 118 -17.48 4.09 12.69
CA MET A 118 -18.34 2.96 12.30
C MET A 118 -19.55 2.79 13.26
N SER A 119 -19.32 3.02 14.55
CA SER A 119 -20.36 2.89 15.56
C SER A 119 -21.38 4.04 15.51
N SER A 120 -20.95 5.25 15.17
CA SER A 120 -21.82 6.42 14.97
C SER A 120 -22.57 6.42 13.63
N GLY A 121 -22.19 5.54 12.70
CA GLY A 121 -22.76 5.50 11.35
C GLY A 121 -22.11 6.51 10.37
N GLU A 122 -21.06 7.21 10.78
CA GLU A 122 -20.28 8.11 9.90
C GLU A 122 -19.45 7.33 8.88
N LEU A 123 -19.03 6.11 9.23
CA LEU A 123 -18.38 5.17 8.33
C LEU A 123 -19.16 3.85 8.26
N PRO A 124 -19.17 3.20 7.11
CA PRO A 124 -19.79 1.89 6.98
C PRO A 124 -18.98 0.83 7.75
N LYS A 125 -19.68 -0.22 8.19
CA LYS A 125 -19.01 -1.36 8.83
C LYS A 125 -18.32 -2.22 7.78
N VAL A 126 -17.00 -2.37 7.91
CA VAL A 126 -16.18 -3.28 7.12
C VAL A 126 -15.31 -4.12 8.05
N LYS A 127 -14.93 -5.30 7.59
CA LYS A 127 -13.91 -6.10 8.26
C LYS A 127 -12.56 -5.49 7.93
N TYR A 128 -11.79 -5.10 8.93
CA TYR A 128 -10.45 -4.59 8.76
C TYR A 128 -9.48 -5.17 9.78
N ASP A 129 -8.22 -5.18 9.41
CA ASP A 129 -7.08 -5.52 10.27
C ASP A 129 -5.98 -4.48 10.04
N TYR A 130 -4.90 -4.55 10.83
CA TYR A 130 -3.75 -3.69 10.60
C TYR A 130 -2.44 -4.47 10.68
N VAL A 131 -1.41 -3.94 10.02
CA VAL A 131 -0.06 -4.47 10.03
C VAL A 131 0.97 -3.35 10.23
N LEU A 132 1.98 -3.63 11.04
CA LEU A 132 3.15 -2.78 11.23
C LEU A 132 4.35 -3.48 10.60
N ARG A 133 5.09 -2.78 9.75
CA ARG A 133 6.28 -3.28 9.08
C ARG A 133 7.48 -2.40 9.39
N GLU A 134 8.61 -3.01 9.66
CA GLU A 134 9.87 -2.31 9.87
C GLU A 134 10.63 -2.22 8.55
N GLY A 135 10.91 -1.00 8.09
CA GLY A 135 11.64 -0.77 6.84
C GLY A 135 11.24 0.54 6.17
N LEU A 136 11.75 0.75 4.96
CA LEU A 136 11.38 1.90 4.14
C LEU A 136 9.93 1.74 3.64
N PRO A 137 9.10 2.79 3.75
CA PRO A 137 7.68 2.69 3.43
C PRO A 137 7.40 2.14 2.03
N GLU A 138 8.10 2.64 1.01
CA GLU A 138 7.96 2.21 -0.38
C GLU A 138 8.27 0.72 -0.56
N GLU A 139 9.36 0.24 0.01
CA GLU A 139 9.79 -1.15 -0.09
C GLU A 139 8.81 -2.09 0.62
N GLU A 140 8.41 -1.72 1.86
CA GLU A 140 7.52 -2.54 2.66
C GLU A 140 6.09 -2.60 2.11
N ILE A 141 5.59 -1.51 1.51
CA ILE A 141 4.28 -1.51 0.85
C ILE A 141 4.31 -2.41 -0.38
N ILE A 142 5.38 -2.34 -1.20
CA ILE A 142 5.56 -3.21 -2.38
C ILE A 142 5.68 -4.67 -1.94
N ALA A 143 6.49 -4.98 -0.93
CA ALA A 143 6.67 -6.32 -0.42
C ALA A 143 5.35 -6.90 0.10
N TYR A 144 4.64 -6.13 0.94
CA TYR A 144 3.38 -6.55 1.52
C TYR A 144 2.26 -6.67 0.46
N SER A 145 2.26 -5.84 -0.56
CA SER A 145 1.30 -5.96 -1.67
C SER A 145 1.47 -7.29 -2.42
N LYS A 146 2.70 -7.79 -2.54
CA LYS A 146 2.98 -9.11 -3.14
C LYS A 146 2.55 -10.27 -2.23
N GLU A 147 2.59 -10.11 -0.91
CA GLU A 147 2.15 -11.13 0.06
C GLU A 147 0.61 -11.15 0.19
N TYR A 148 0.02 -9.98 0.33
CA TYR A 148 -1.41 -9.80 0.61
C TYR A 148 -2.29 -9.89 -0.62
N HIS A 149 -1.73 -9.60 -1.81
CA HIS A 149 -2.44 -9.55 -3.09
C HIS A 149 -3.69 -8.64 -3.07
N PRO A 150 -3.54 -7.35 -2.72
CA PRO A 150 -4.67 -6.43 -2.75
C PRO A 150 -5.14 -6.19 -4.18
N THR A 151 -6.42 -5.90 -4.33
CA THR A 151 -7.01 -5.49 -5.62
C THR A 151 -6.88 -3.99 -5.85
N LEU A 152 -6.65 -3.23 -4.79
CA LEU A 152 -6.47 -1.77 -4.80
C LEU A 152 -5.61 -1.35 -3.62
N ILE A 153 -4.74 -0.36 -3.82
CA ILE A 153 -4.06 0.39 -2.76
C ILE A 153 -4.69 1.78 -2.70
N VAL A 154 -5.07 2.22 -1.51
CA VAL A 154 -5.61 3.57 -1.28
C VAL A 154 -4.70 4.31 -0.33
N MET A 155 -4.10 5.40 -0.77
CA MET A 155 -3.18 6.18 0.05
C MET A 155 -3.30 7.68 -0.20
N GLY A 156 -2.77 8.48 0.72
CA GLY A 156 -2.70 9.93 0.55
C GLY A 156 -1.66 10.28 -0.53
N THR A 157 -1.97 11.26 -1.36
CA THR A 157 -0.98 11.82 -2.31
C THR A 157 0.14 12.59 -1.62
N ARG A 158 -0.04 12.97 -0.36
CA ARG A 158 0.93 13.67 0.49
C ARG A 158 1.02 12.99 1.84
N GLY A 159 2.13 13.18 2.54
CA GLY A 159 2.39 12.65 3.87
C GLY A 159 2.91 13.73 4.84
N LYS A 160 3.49 13.29 5.96
CA LYS A 160 4.07 14.18 7.00
C LYS A 160 5.18 15.10 6.50
N SER A 161 5.93 14.68 5.48
CA SER A 161 7.06 15.42 4.93
C SER A 161 6.65 16.54 3.97
N GLN A 162 5.59 17.29 4.27
CA GLN A 162 5.05 18.37 3.45
C GLN A 162 6.14 19.27 2.86
N LYS A 163 6.61 18.96 1.65
CA LYS A 163 7.29 19.92 0.80
C LYS A 163 6.20 20.56 -0.05
N ASP A 164 5.96 21.84 0.17
CA ASP A 164 4.85 22.61 -0.41
C ASP A 164 4.77 22.62 -1.94
N MET A 165 5.78 22.09 -2.62
CA MET A 165 5.93 22.13 -4.08
C MET A 165 5.50 20.85 -4.80
N ASP A 166 5.46 19.70 -4.12
CA ASP A 166 5.17 18.43 -4.79
C ASP A 166 3.68 18.08 -4.67
N LEU A 167 3.03 17.87 -5.82
CA LEU A 167 1.63 17.43 -5.90
C LEU A 167 1.47 15.97 -5.42
N ILE A 168 2.51 15.15 -5.60
CA ILE A 168 2.56 13.75 -5.22
C ILE A 168 3.82 13.52 -4.38
N GLY A 169 3.65 12.92 -3.20
CA GLY A 169 4.77 12.54 -2.34
C GLY A 169 5.62 11.42 -2.94
N SER A 170 6.88 11.31 -2.48
CA SER A 170 7.85 10.34 -3.00
C SER A 170 7.34 8.89 -2.94
N VAL A 171 6.81 8.46 -1.81
CA VAL A 171 6.30 7.10 -1.62
C VAL A 171 5.16 6.79 -2.60
N THR A 172 4.20 7.72 -2.75
CA THR A 172 3.06 7.54 -3.67
C THR A 172 3.54 7.53 -5.13
N GLY A 173 4.48 8.43 -5.49
CA GLY A 173 5.05 8.49 -6.83
C GLY A 173 5.75 7.18 -7.21
N GLU A 174 6.59 6.66 -6.33
CA GLU A 174 7.31 5.41 -6.56
C GLU A 174 6.36 4.22 -6.68
N LEU A 175 5.33 4.14 -5.82
CA LEU A 175 4.33 3.08 -5.90
C LEU A 175 3.55 3.08 -7.22
N ILE A 176 3.19 4.25 -7.75
CA ILE A 176 2.50 4.36 -9.03
C ILE A 176 3.39 3.86 -10.18
N GLU A 177 4.70 4.11 -10.12
CA GLU A 177 5.64 3.70 -11.17
C GLU A 177 5.98 2.21 -11.15
N VAL A 178 6.13 1.62 -9.95
CA VAL A 178 6.70 0.27 -9.79
C VAL A 178 5.64 -0.79 -9.51
N ASN A 179 4.53 -0.42 -8.87
CA ASN A 179 3.54 -1.39 -8.42
C ASN A 179 2.60 -1.81 -9.56
N ARG A 180 2.24 -3.10 -9.59
CA ARG A 180 1.26 -3.64 -10.56
C ARG A 180 -0.19 -3.50 -10.09
N VAL A 181 -0.38 -3.29 -8.79
CA VAL A 181 -1.70 -3.06 -8.20
C VAL A 181 -2.08 -1.60 -8.39
N PRO A 182 -3.31 -1.26 -8.79
CA PRO A 182 -3.78 0.12 -8.86
C PRO A 182 -3.60 0.87 -7.53
N VAL A 183 -3.13 2.13 -7.61
CA VAL A 183 -2.93 3.02 -6.46
C VAL A 183 -3.83 4.24 -6.60
#